data_521056c749194b336bc08bd60b07c30e
#
_entry.id   521056c749194b336bc08bd60b07c30e
#
_cell.length_a   1.000
_cell.length_b   1.000
_cell.length_c   1.000
_cell.angle_alpha   90.00
_cell.angle_beta   90.00
_cell.angle_gamma   90.00
#
_symmetry.space_group_name_H-M   'P 1'
#
loop_
_entity.id
_entity.type
_entity.pdbx_description
1 polymer ?
#
loop_
_entity_poly.entity_id
_entity_poly.type
_entity_poly.pdbx_seq_one_letter_code
_entity_poly.pdbx_strand_id
1 'polypeptide(L)'
;LLEKGYYVSFVNCGLPYYIGGVIKDRHALFVSTPESIESKYHVDVRINSEVIAINPEKKSVTVKSNETYELTYDKLLILTGSTPIHPQLEGFEGENVLALWNISDTDHIYNYIDKYHVQRAVVIGGGFIGLEMVENLVHRGIQDYLVEKTNQVMAFLDEDMAKCFMSQQLILVSIMI
;
A
#
# COMPACT_ATOMS: atom_id res chain seq x y z
N LEU A 1 -18.88 -0.16 -11.05
CA LEU A 1 -17.80 -0.03 -10.06
C LEU A 1 -17.01 1.24 -10.36
N LEU A 2 -16.74 2.06 -9.34
CA LEU A 2 -15.92 3.27 -9.47
C LEU A 2 -14.65 3.06 -8.64
N GLU A 3 -13.48 3.26 -9.26
CA GLU A 3 -12.18 3.17 -8.62
C GLU A 3 -11.41 4.48 -8.88
N LYS A 4 -10.93 5.13 -7.81
CA LYS A 4 -10.18 6.37 -7.95
C LYS A 4 -8.79 6.18 -8.52
N GLY A 5 -8.20 5.00 -8.35
CA GLY A 5 -6.88 4.65 -8.86
C GLY A 5 -6.92 4.06 -10.27
N TYR A 6 -5.73 3.66 -10.73
CA TYR A 6 -5.55 3.01 -12.04
C TYR A 6 -5.79 1.50 -12.01
N TYR A 7 -5.77 0.88 -10.83
CA TYR A 7 -5.74 -0.57 -10.68
C TYR A 7 -6.88 -1.04 -9.78
N VAL A 8 -7.75 -1.88 -10.31
CA VAL A 8 -8.96 -2.35 -9.61
C VAL A 8 -8.71 -3.52 -8.68
N SER A 9 -7.63 -4.29 -8.92
CA SER A 9 -7.35 -5.49 -8.13
C SER A 9 -5.90 -5.91 -8.25
N PHE A 10 -5.22 -6.02 -7.12
CA PHE A 10 -3.82 -6.42 -7.06
C PHE A 10 -3.51 -7.16 -5.75
N VAL A 11 -2.36 -7.86 -5.73
CA VAL A 11 -1.88 -8.63 -4.58
C VAL A 11 -1.19 -7.69 -3.60
N ASN A 12 -1.91 -7.21 -2.58
CA ASN A 12 -1.35 -6.30 -1.56
C ASN A 12 -0.11 -6.90 -0.88
N CYS A 13 -0.17 -8.18 -0.49
CA CYS A 13 0.97 -8.86 0.13
C CYS A 13 2.15 -9.07 -0.82
N GLY A 14 1.97 -8.94 -2.13
CA GLY A 14 3.05 -9.05 -3.10
C GLY A 14 3.90 -7.79 -3.26
N LEU A 15 3.41 -6.65 -2.79
CA LEU A 15 4.05 -5.35 -3.02
C LEU A 15 5.47 -5.28 -2.43
N PRO A 16 5.70 -5.65 -1.15
CA PRO A 16 7.04 -5.70 -0.58
C PRO A 16 7.97 -6.66 -1.33
N TYR A 17 7.46 -7.83 -1.73
CA TYR A 17 8.24 -8.85 -2.43
C TYR A 17 8.64 -8.43 -3.84
N TYR A 18 7.82 -7.62 -4.51
CA TYR A 18 8.21 -7.00 -5.78
C TYR A 18 9.30 -5.94 -5.55
N ILE A 19 9.15 -5.10 -4.55
CA ILE A 19 10.18 -4.11 -4.18
C ILE A 19 11.50 -4.81 -3.87
N GLY A 20 11.47 -5.92 -3.13
CA GLY A 20 12.65 -6.73 -2.80
C GLY A 20 13.25 -7.52 -3.97
N GLY A 21 12.57 -7.57 -5.13
CA GLY A 21 13.02 -8.32 -6.31
C GLY A 21 12.78 -9.83 -6.22
N VAL A 22 12.03 -10.32 -5.24
CA VAL A 22 11.57 -11.72 -5.15
C VAL A 22 10.55 -11.99 -6.25
N ILE A 23 9.53 -11.12 -6.37
CA ILE A 23 8.62 -11.10 -7.51
C ILE A 23 9.30 -10.25 -8.59
N LYS A 24 9.67 -10.87 -9.70
CA LYS A 24 10.40 -10.20 -10.79
C LYS A 24 9.48 -9.58 -11.83
N ASP A 25 8.35 -10.20 -12.07
CA ASP A 25 7.37 -9.72 -13.05
C ASP A 25 6.30 -8.87 -12.37
N ARG A 26 6.28 -7.59 -12.70
CA ARG A 26 5.27 -6.64 -12.20
C ARG A 26 3.84 -7.09 -12.52
N HIS A 27 3.63 -7.80 -13.64
CA HIS A 27 2.30 -8.28 -14.01
C HIS A 27 1.76 -9.34 -13.05
N ALA A 28 2.63 -10.06 -12.34
CA ALA A 28 2.22 -11.00 -11.30
C ALA A 28 1.53 -10.35 -10.09
N LEU A 29 1.62 -9.01 -9.97
CA LEU A 29 0.90 -8.27 -8.93
C LEU A 29 -0.59 -8.07 -9.24
N PHE A 30 -1.02 -8.23 -10.50
CA PHE A 30 -2.41 -7.98 -10.87
C PHE A 30 -3.25 -9.24 -10.75
N VAL A 31 -4.38 -9.12 -10.07
CA VAL A 31 -5.35 -10.22 -9.90
C VAL A 31 -6.42 -10.16 -11.00
N SER A 32 -6.90 -8.97 -11.31
CA SER A 32 -7.92 -8.75 -12.34
C SER A 32 -7.74 -7.40 -13.00
N THR A 33 -8.11 -7.32 -14.27
CA THR A 33 -8.20 -6.05 -15.00
C THR A 33 -9.63 -5.56 -15.07
N PRO A 34 -9.89 -4.27 -15.36
CA PRO A 34 -11.23 -3.74 -15.61
C PRO A 34 -12.00 -4.59 -16.60
N GLU A 35 -11.39 -4.91 -17.75
CA GLU A 35 -12.01 -5.68 -18.83
C GLU A 35 -12.38 -7.12 -18.40
N SER A 36 -11.52 -7.72 -17.56
CA SER A 36 -11.79 -9.06 -17.00
C SER A 36 -12.98 -9.05 -16.06
N ILE A 37 -13.10 -8.01 -15.22
CA ILE A 37 -14.23 -7.84 -14.31
C ILE A 37 -15.52 -7.57 -15.10
N GLU A 38 -15.47 -6.68 -16.07
CA GLU A 38 -16.61 -6.36 -16.94
C GLU A 38 -17.12 -7.60 -17.68
N SER A 39 -16.22 -8.35 -18.30
CA SER A 39 -16.54 -9.56 -19.05
C SER A 39 -17.14 -10.65 -18.16
N LYS A 40 -16.57 -10.85 -16.97
CA LYS A 40 -16.97 -11.94 -16.07
C LYS A 40 -18.24 -11.65 -15.29
N TYR A 41 -18.40 -10.39 -14.86
CA TYR A 41 -19.48 -10.01 -13.92
C TYR A 41 -20.52 -9.08 -14.53
N HIS A 42 -20.33 -8.64 -15.77
CA HIS A 42 -21.19 -7.67 -16.46
C HIS A 42 -21.36 -6.36 -15.67
N VAL A 43 -20.27 -5.86 -15.10
CA VAL A 43 -20.20 -4.65 -14.29
C VAL A 43 -19.46 -3.58 -15.06
N ASP A 44 -20.05 -2.40 -15.26
CA ASP A 44 -19.34 -1.21 -15.76
C ASP A 44 -18.24 -0.81 -14.76
N VAL A 45 -16.98 -0.85 -15.18
CA VAL A 45 -15.81 -0.55 -14.34
C VAL A 45 -15.14 0.72 -14.83
N ARG A 46 -15.12 1.75 -13.98
CA ARG A 46 -14.50 3.04 -14.28
C ARG A 46 -13.34 3.28 -13.33
N ILE A 47 -12.14 3.24 -13.86
CA ILE A 47 -10.90 3.63 -13.18
C ILE A 47 -10.72 5.16 -13.26
N ASN A 48 -9.80 5.71 -12.47
CA ASN A 48 -9.56 7.17 -12.37
C ASN A 48 -10.85 7.94 -12.15
N SER A 49 -11.77 7.38 -11.36
CA SER A 49 -13.12 7.87 -11.16
C SER A 49 -13.41 7.99 -9.67
N GLU A 50 -13.06 9.13 -9.10
CA GLU A 50 -13.21 9.40 -7.67
C GLU A 50 -14.61 9.91 -7.36
N VAL A 51 -15.31 9.24 -6.44
CA VAL A 51 -16.56 9.76 -5.88
C VAL A 51 -16.22 10.85 -4.85
N ILE A 52 -16.58 12.09 -5.15
CA ILE A 52 -16.27 13.25 -4.31
C ILE A 52 -17.47 13.71 -3.47
N ALA A 53 -18.69 13.31 -3.81
CA ALA A 53 -19.87 13.61 -3.02
C ALA A 53 -20.96 12.54 -3.20
N ILE A 54 -21.80 12.37 -2.18
CA ILE A 54 -22.98 11.53 -2.19
C ILE A 54 -24.18 12.38 -1.83
N ASN A 55 -25.24 12.30 -2.64
CA ASN A 55 -26.53 12.91 -2.33
C ASN A 55 -27.57 11.79 -2.10
N PRO A 56 -27.88 11.44 -0.83
CA PRO A 56 -28.80 10.36 -0.51
C PRO A 56 -30.25 10.67 -0.92
N GLU A 57 -30.67 11.93 -0.89
CA GLU A 57 -32.04 12.35 -1.23
C GLU A 57 -32.32 12.16 -2.71
N LYS A 58 -31.35 12.55 -3.57
CA LYS A 58 -31.44 12.37 -5.02
C LYS A 58 -30.98 10.97 -5.46
N LYS A 59 -30.46 10.15 -4.55
CA LYS A 59 -29.79 8.89 -4.87
C LYS A 59 -28.76 9.07 -5.99
N SER A 60 -27.88 10.04 -5.83
CA SER A 60 -26.81 10.30 -6.79
C SER A 60 -25.45 10.43 -6.13
N VAL A 61 -24.41 10.17 -6.91
CA VAL A 61 -22.99 10.42 -6.55
C VAL A 61 -22.39 11.37 -7.56
N THR A 62 -21.54 12.28 -7.10
CA THR A 62 -20.71 13.14 -7.96
C THR A 62 -19.37 12.46 -8.16
N VAL A 63 -19.01 12.22 -9.39
CA VAL A 63 -17.78 11.56 -9.81
C VAL A 63 -16.85 12.57 -10.47
N LYS A 64 -15.61 12.60 -10.02
CA LYS A 64 -14.51 13.36 -10.62
C LYS A 64 -13.60 12.39 -11.38
N SER A 65 -13.49 12.60 -12.67
CA SER A 65 -12.56 11.92 -13.57
C SER A 65 -11.88 12.98 -14.46
N ASN A 66 -11.79 12.75 -15.76
CA ASN A 66 -11.43 13.81 -16.72
C ASN A 66 -12.42 14.98 -16.69
N GLU A 67 -13.69 14.65 -16.46
CA GLU A 67 -14.79 15.59 -16.25
C GLU A 67 -15.51 15.25 -14.95
N THR A 68 -16.23 16.21 -14.39
CA THR A 68 -17.10 15.98 -13.24
C THR A 68 -18.51 15.70 -13.72
N TYR A 69 -19.12 14.59 -13.27
CA TYR A 69 -20.46 14.19 -13.65
C TYR A 69 -21.23 13.55 -12.50
N GLU A 70 -22.53 13.43 -12.63
CA GLU A 70 -23.38 12.73 -11.67
C GLU A 70 -23.80 11.36 -12.21
N LEU A 71 -23.87 10.37 -11.30
CA LEU A 71 -24.47 9.07 -11.52
C LEU A 71 -25.58 8.83 -10.50
N THR A 72 -26.72 8.34 -10.96
CA THR A 72 -27.81 7.89 -10.09
C THR A 72 -27.68 6.41 -9.73
N TYR A 73 -28.25 6.02 -8.59
CA TYR A 73 -28.24 4.64 -8.12
C TYR A 73 -29.57 4.26 -7.46
N ASP A 74 -29.92 3.01 -7.51
CA ASP A 74 -30.99 2.43 -6.70
C ASP A 74 -30.49 1.98 -5.34
N LYS A 75 -29.29 1.39 -5.33
CA LYS A 75 -28.55 0.95 -4.13
C LYS A 75 -27.08 1.35 -4.28
N LEU A 76 -26.50 1.85 -3.20
CA LEU A 76 -25.09 2.25 -3.14
C LEU A 76 -24.35 1.34 -2.17
N LEU A 77 -23.28 0.73 -2.65
CA LEU A 77 -22.30 0.01 -1.82
C LEU A 77 -21.04 0.84 -1.71
N ILE A 78 -20.61 1.14 -0.48
CA ILE A 78 -19.44 1.97 -0.19
C ILE A 78 -18.31 1.08 0.30
N LEU A 79 -17.25 0.96 -0.50
CA LEU A 79 -16.06 0.14 -0.24
C LEU A 79 -14.80 0.97 -0.51
N THR A 80 -14.64 2.07 0.22
CA THR A 80 -13.61 3.08 -0.04
C THR A 80 -12.20 2.68 0.45
N GLY A 81 -12.09 1.57 1.15
CA GLY A 81 -10.80 1.13 1.71
C GLY A 81 -10.28 2.08 2.80
N SER A 82 -8.98 2.25 2.83
CA SER A 82 -8.27 3.11 3.79
C SER A 82 -7.18 3.91 3.07
N THR A 83 -6.46 4.72 3.81
CA THR A 83 -5.26 5.44 3.35
C THR A 83 -4.17 5.36 4.40
N PRO A 84 -2.89 5.38 4.02
CA PRO A 84 -1.80 5.46 4.98
C PRO A 84 -1.91 6.69 5.87
N ILE A 85 -1.55 6.53 7.13
CA ILE A 85 -1.38 7.66 8.04
C ILE A 85 -0.03 8.31 7.73
N HIS A 86 -0.04 9.60 7.44
CA HIS A 86 1.17 10.40 7.31
C HIS A 86 1.40 11.18 8.62
N PRO A 87 2.34 10.75 9.47
CA PRO A 87 2.64 11.46 10.70
C PRO A 87 3.10 12.90 10.41
N GLN A 88 2.60 13.85 11.19
CA GLN A 88 3.03 15.24 11.12
C GLN A 88 4.30 15.41 11.97
N LEU A 89 5.43 15.01 11.42
CA LEU A 89 6.74 15.09 12.06
C LEU A 89 7.68 15.94 11.20
N GLU A 90 8.58 16.65 11.85
CA GLU A 90 9.61 17.40 11.15
C GLU A 90 10.46 16.47 10.26
N GLY A 91 10.66 16.85 9.01
CA GLY A 91 11.42 16.06 8.03
C GLY A 91 10.58 15.03 7.25
N PHE A 92 9.28 14.87 7.54
CA PHE A 92 8.40 13.93 6.80
C PHE A 92 7.91 14.46 5.45
N GLU A 93 8.28 15.68 5.08
CA GLU A 93 7.91 16.31 3.81
C GLU A 93 8.95 16.08 2.70
N GLY A 94 10.00 15.31 2.98
CA GLY A 94 11.08 15.05 2.03
C GLY A 94 10.67 14.09 0.91
N GLU A 95 11.23 14.27 -0.29
CA GLU A 95 11.00 13.36 -1.42
C GLU A 95 11.47 11.91 -1.16
N ASN A 96 12.30 11.72 -0.14
CA ASN A 96 12.81 10.43 0.32
C ASN A 96 11.90 9.77 1.37
N VAL A 97 10.77 10.38 1.73
CA VAL A 97 9.78 9.81 2.64
C VAL A 97 8.66 9.21 1.82
N LEU A 98 8.59 7.90 1.82
CA LEU A 98 7.72 7.12 0.96
C LEU A 98 6.78 6.26 1.81
N ALA A 99 5.56 6.07 1.35
CA ALA A 99 4.60 5.17 1.97
C ALA A 99 4.25 4.06 0.98
N LEU A 100 4.07 2.83 1.48
CA LEU A 100 3.65 1.70 0.67
C LEU A 100 2.17 1.41 0.91
N TRP A 101 1.36 1.56 -0.14
CA TRP A 101 -0.06 1.32 -0.07
C TRP A 101 -0.64 0.62 -1.30
N ASN A 102 -0.21 1.01 -2.49
CA ASN A 102 -0.76 0.58 -3.76
C ASN A 102 0.34 0.34 -4.81
N ILE A 103 -0.05 0.00 -6.01
CA ILE A 103 0.88 -0.26 -7.13
C ILE A 103 1.70 0.99 -7.48
N SER A 104 1.09 2.17 -7.47
CA SER A 104 1.81 3.41 -7.81
C SER A 104 2.89 3.73 -6.78
N ASP A 105 2.60 3.53 -5.50
CA ASP A 105 3.59 3.69 -4.43
C ASP A 105 4.71 2.65 -4.57
N THR A 106 4.34 1.41 -4.89
CA THR A 106 5.29 0.31 -5.14
C THR A 106 6.24 0.64 -6.27
N ASP A 107 5.72 1.10 -7.41
CA ASP A 107 6.52 1.52 -8.55
C ASP A 107 7.44 2.70 -8.17
N HIS A 108 6.91 3.66 -7.39
CA HIS A 108 7.69 4.81 -6.94
C HIS A 108 8.85 4.36 -6.05
N ILE A 109 8.60 3.53 -5.03
CA ILE A 109 9.65 3.01 -4.14
C ILE A 109 10.69 2.21 -4.94
N TYR A 110 10.22 1.30 -5.80
CA TYR A 110 11.11 0.48 -6.63
C TYR A 110 12.04 1.34 -7.48
N ASN A 111 11.47 2.30 -8.22
CA ASN A 111 12.24 3.20 -9.07
C ASN A 111 13.14 4.15 -8.28
N TYR A 112 12.70 4.59 -7.10
CA TYR A 112 13.51 5.44 -6.22
C TYR A 112 14.77 4.71 -5.77
N ILE A 113 14.64 3.46 -5.32
CA ILE A 113 15.77 2.63 -4.89
C ILE A 113 16.78 2.47 -6.02
N ASP A 114 16.32 2.16 -7.24
CA ASP A 114 17.21 1.97 -8.39
C ASP A 114 17.87 3.28 -8.85
N LYS A 115 17.08 4.33 -8.96
CA LYS A 115 17.57 5.64 -9.44
C LYS A 115 18.65 6.23 -8.54
N TYR A 116 18.47 6.12 -7.23
CA TYR A 116 19.37 6.73 -6.26
C TYR A 116 20.38 5.75 -5.66
N HIS A 117 20.37 4.49 -6.11
CA HIS A 117 21.25 3.42 -5.60
C HIS A 117 21.23 3.37 -4.07
N VAL A 118 20.03 3.32 -3.50
CA VAL A 118 19.81 3.39 -2.06
C VAL A 118 20.58 2.29 -1.35
N GLN A 119 21.39 2.68 -0.37
CA GLN A 119 22.22 1.75 0.44
C GLN A 119 21.65 1.58 1.85
N ARG A 120 20.89 2.54 2.33
CA ARG A 120 20.30 2.53 3.68
C ARG A 120 18.86 3.02 3.64
N ALA A 121 18.01 2.39 4.44
CA ALA A 121 16.63 2.76 4.61
C ALA A 121 16.22 2.77 6.09
N VAL A 122 15.18 3.50 6.41
CA VAL A 122 14.51 3.45 7.71
C VAL A 122 13.05 3.08 7.44
N VAL A 123 12.59 2.02 8.06
CA VAL A 123 11.20 1.59 8.03
C VAL A 123 10.53 2.02 9.32
N ILE A 124 9.43 2.73 9.24
CA ILE A 124 8.67 3.24 10.39
C ILE A 124 7.38 2.46 10.54
N GLY A 125 7.27 1.75 11.66
CA GLY A 125 6.15 0.87 12.00
C GLY A 125 6.50 -0.61 11.90
N GLY A 126 6.45 -1.30 13.04
CA GLY A 126 6.77 -2.72 13.18
C GLY A 126 5.56 -3.66 13.02
N GLY A 127 4.57 -3.28 12.20
CA GLY A 127 3.48 -4.16 11.78
C GLY A 127 3.88 -5.09 10.64
N PHE A 128 2.91 -5.85 10.09
CA PHE A 128 3.14 -6.79 8.98
C PHE A 128 3.88 -6.15 7.79
N ILE A 129 3.35 -5.04 7.27
CA ILE A 129 3.93 -4.38 6.10
C ILE A 129 5.36 -3.91 6.38
N GLY A 130 5.60 -3.32 7.55
CA GLY A 130 6.92 -2.84 7.92
C GLY A 130 7.95 -3.97 8.00
N LEU A 131 7.59 -5.09 8.61
CA LEU A 131 8.48 -6.25 8.73
C LEU A 131 8.75 -6.92 7.38
N GLU A 132 7.72 -7.07 6.53
CA GLU A 132 7.88 -7.56 5.16
C GLU A 132 8.78 -6.61 4.33
N MET A 133 8.65 -5.30 4.51
CA MET A 133 9.54 -4.33 3.85
C MET A 133 10.98 -4.46 4.32
N VAL A 134 11.22 -4.57 5.62
CA VAL A 134 12.56 -4.79 6.19
C VAL A 134 13.21 -6.03 5.57
N GLU A 135 12.51 -7.17 5.59
CA GLU A 135 12.99 -8.42 5.00
C GLU A 135 13.36 -8.26 3.52
N ASN A 136 12.50 -7.61 2.76
CA ASN A 136 12.66 -7.45 1.32
C ASN A 136 13.74 -6.40 0.97
N LEU A 137 13.94 -5.37 1.78
CA LEU A 137 15.03 -4.42 1.61
C LEU A 137 16.39 -5.08 1.91
N VAL A 138 16.47 -5.88 2.98
CA VAL A 138 17.67 -6.70 3.28
C VAL A 138 17.98 -7.67 2.14
N HIS A 139 16.97 -8.37 1.63
CA HIS A 139 17.13 -9.27 0.48
C HIS A 139 17.69 -8.55 -0.76
N ARG A 140 17.35 -7.27 -0.91
CA ARG A 140 17.89 -6.39 -1.98
C ARG A 140 19.27 -5.82 -1.67
N GLY A 141 19.86 -6.16 -0.53
CA GLY A 141 21.19 -5.68 -0.09
C GLY A 141 21.20 -4.29 0.50
N ILE A 142 20.05 -3.77 0.91
CA ILE A 142 19.90 -2.46 1.54
C ILE A 142 20.01 -2.67 3.06
N GLN A 143 20.87 -1.89 3.72
CA GLN A 143 20.92 -1.84 5.18
C GLN A 143 19.72 -1.04 5.67
N ASP A 144 18.91 -1.63 6.53
CA ASP A 144 17.72 -0.95 7.05
C ASP A 144 17.68 -0.89 8.58
N TYR A 145 16.84 0.01 9.06
CA TYR A 145 16.54 0.22 10.46
C TYR A 145 15.02 0.24 10.62
N LEU A 146 14.52 -0.52 11.59
CA LEU A 146 13.09 -0.49 11.94
C LEU A 146 12.89 0.40 13.16
N VAL A 147 11.97 1.36 13.04
CA VAL A 147 11.54 2.24 14.15
C VAL A 147 10.11 1.87 14.51
N GLU A 148 9.90 1.47 15.76
CA GLU A 148 8.59 1.12 16.29
C GLU A 148 8.32 1.95 17.55
N LYS A 149 7.10 2.48 17.66
CA LYS A 149 6.67 3.32 18.78
C LYS A 149 6.38 2.50 20.05
N THR A 150 5.96 1.26 19.89
CA THR A 150 5.62 0.37 21.00
C THR A 150 6.83 -0.42 21.48
N ASN A 151 6.69 -1.12 22.61
CA ASN A 151 7.77 -1.93 23.20
C ASN A 151 8.13 -3.17 22.38
N GLN A 152 7.35 -3.50 21.36
CA GLN A 152 7.53 -4.69 20.54
C GLN A 152 7.01 -4.46 19.13
N VAL A 153 7.54 -5.21 18.18
CA VAL A 153 6.93 -5.33 16.84
C VAL A 153 5.65 -6.16 16.95
N MET A 154 4.79 -6.06 15.93
CA MET A 154 3.53 -6.84 15.93
C MET A 154 2.73 -6.63 17.21
N ALA A 155 2.46 -5.38 17.57
CA ALA A 155 1.88 -4.96 18.84
C ALA A 155 0.53 -5.63 19.20
N PHE A 156 -0.12 -6.30 18.25
CA PHE A 156 -1.36 -7.08 18.45
C PHE A 156 -1.09 -8.53 18.88
N LEU A 157 0.18 -8.99 18.87
CA LEU A 157 0.57 -10.29 19.41
C LEU A 157 0.92 -10.19 20.90
N ASP A 158 0.77 -11.31 21.61
CA ASP A 158 1.31 -11.45 22.95
C ASP A 158 2.85 -11.31 22.93
N GLU A 159 3.43 -10.78 24.02
CA GLU A 159 4.85 -10.46 24.09
C GLU A 159 5.77 -11.68 23.78
N ASP A 160 5.39 -12.85 24.26
CA ASP A 160 6.15 -14.09 24.05
C ASP A 160 6.14 -14.51 22.56
N MET A 161 5.00 -14.31 21.89
CA MET A 161 4.87 -14.59 20.46
C MET A 161 5.65 -13.58 19.63
N ALA A 162 5.61 -12.30 19.98
CA ALA A 162 6.41 -11.28 19.31
C ALA A 162 7.92 -11.54 19.46
N LYS A 163 8.38 -11.96 20.65
CA LYS A 163 9.78 -12.36 20.88
C LYS A 163 10.18 -13.58 20.04
N CYS A 164 9.30 -14.58 19.96
CA CYS A 164 9.54 -15.76 19.13
C CYS A 164 9.69 -15.39 17.66
N PHE A 165 8.81 -14.53 17.15
CA PHE A 165 8.88 -14.01 15.79
C PHE A 165 10.20 -13.28 15.52
N MET A 166 10.59 -12.36 16.42
CA MET A 166 11.86 -11.62 16.33
C MET A 166 13.08 -12.51 16.33
N SER A 167 13.07 -13.59 17.11
CA SER A 167 14.21 -14.51 17.21
C SER A 167 14.41 -15.39 15.96
N GLN A 168 13.36 -15.59 15.17
CA GLN A 168 13.41 -16.36 13.92
C GLN A 168 13.83 -15.53 12.72
N GLN A 169 13.59 -14.23 12.76
CA GLN A 169 14.04 -13.31 11.73
C GLN A 169 15.42 -12.80 12.11
N LEU A 170 16.45 -13.15 11.33
CA LEU A 170 17.83 -12.63 11.39
C LEU A 170 17.89 -11.14 11.00
N ILE A 171 16.95 -10.35 11.51
CA ILE A 171 16.87 -8.92 11.24
C ILE A 171 17.60 -8.23 12.38
N LEU A 172 18.66 -7.49 12.06
CA LEU A 172 19.28 -6.52 12.96
C LEU A 172 18.31 -5.35 13.14
N VAL A 173 17.28 -5.56 13.94
CA VAL A 173 16.32 -4.51 14.28
C VAL A 173 16.94 -3.66 15.36
N SER A 174 17.37 -2.46 15.02
CA SER A 174 17.61 -1.41 16.01
C SER A 174 16.27 -0.78 16.34
N ILE A 175 15.63 -1.25 17.41
CA ILE A 175 14.43 -0.59 17.96
C ILE A 175 14.94 0.69 18.63
N MET A 176 14.69 1.84 18.02
CA MET A 176 14.81 3.13 18.69
C MET A 176 13.45 3.52 19.25
N ILE A 177 13.37 3.62 20.57
CA ILE A 177 12.22 4.12 21.33
C ILE A 177 12.28 5.63 21.40
#